data_d1005ddf1bfa5a65c970359f94051424
#
_entry.id   d1005ddf1bfa5a65c970359f94051424
#
_cell.length_a   1.000
_cell.length_b   1.000
_cell.length_c   1.000
_cell.angle_alpha   90.00
_cell.angle_beta   90.00
_cell.angle_gamma   90.00
#
_symmetry.space_group_name_H-M   'P 1'
#
loop_
_entity.id
_entity.type
_entity.pdbx_description
1 polymer ?
#
loop_
_entity_poly.entity_id
_entity_poly.type
_entity_poly.pdbx_seq_one_letter_code
_entity_poly.pdbx_strand_id
1 'polypeptide(L)'
;MMNRRRAGIGIAAMTMALGAKAADMSASEKANAKIVTDFCAAWPSHDLAKVMSFFAGNCSYRVTEAQEPNKGRQAVNDRIASFLERVEKFEVLETMAKGPMVFNERIDRFNGGPLKSWHGVGVFFLKEGKIVEWQDFTIALERE
;
A
#
# COMPACT_ATOMS: atom_id res chain seq x y z
N MET A 1 -67.38 -36.01 -8.84
CA MET A 1 -65.95 -35.89 -9.21
C MET A 1 -65.48 -34.46 -9.01
N MET A 2 -64.75 -34.17 -7.92
CA MET A 2 -64.24 -32.86 -7.65
C MET A 2 -62.76 -32.81 -8.08
N ASN A 3 -62.49 -32.04 -9.11
CA ASN A 3 -61.14 -31.82 -9.65
C ASN A 3 -60.42 -30.68 -8.85
N ARG A 4 -59.56 -31.07 -7.94
CA ARG A 4 -58.71 -30.09 -7.23
C ARG A 4 -57.52 -29.74 -8.12
N ARG A 5 -57.58 -28.59 -8.78
CA ARG A 5 -56.39 -27.97 -9.39
C ARG A 5 -55.52 -27.37 -8.29
N ARG A 6 -54.37 -27.97 -8.05
CA ARG A 6 -53.31 -27.37 -7.23
C ARG A 6 -52.65 -26.27 -8.05
N ALA A 7 -52.85 -25.03 -7.64
CA ALA A 7 -52.05 -23.92 -8.15
C ALA A 7 -50.68 -23.97 -7.47
N GLY A 8 -49.65 -24.29 -8.25
CA GLY A 8 -48.26 -24.17 -7.81
C GLY A 8 -47.84 -22.69 -7.83
N ILE A 9 -47.61 -22.14 -6.66
CA ILE A 9 -46.98 -20.80 -6.51
C ILE A 9 -45.51 -21.01 -6.72
N GLY A 10 -45.02 -20.69 -7.90
CA GLY A 10 -43.58 -20.60 -8.16
C GLY A 10 -43.01 -19.35 -7.51
N ILE A 11 -42.27 -19.52 -6.43
CA ILE A 11 -41.43 -18.43 -5.86
C ILE A 11 -40.22 -18.31 -6.77
N ALA A 12 -40.23 -17.31 -7.63
CA ALA A 12 -39.03 -16.91 -8.36
C ALA A 12 -38.08 -16.23 -7.35
N ALA A 13 -37.06 -16.94 -6.90
CA ALA A 13 -35.98 -16.36 -6.14
C ALA A 13 -35.17 -15.43 -7.06
N MET A 14 -35.47 -14.14 -6.98
CA MET A 14 -34.70 -13.11 -7.66
C MET A 14 -33.42 -12.90 -6.90
N THR A 15 -32.35 -13.62 -7.26
CA THR A 15 -30.99 -13.39 -6.78
C THR A 15 -30.52 -12.05 -7.36
N MET A 16 -30.71 -10.98 -6.63
CA MET A 16 -29.99 -9.72 -6.90
C MET A 16 -28.53 -9.95 -6.51
N ALA A 17 -27.69 -10.25 -7.49
CA ALA A 17 -26.26 -10.11 -7.35
C ALA A 17 -25.97 -8.59 -7.28
N LEU A 18 -25.93 -8.05 -6.07
CA LEU A 18 -25.35 -6.75 -5.80
C LEU A 18 -23.82 -6.90 -6.00
N GLY A 19 -23.40 -6.85 -7.24
CA GLY A 19 -22.01 -6.59 -7.58
C GLY A 19 -21.69 -5.18 -7.13
N ALA A 20 -21.14 -5.02 -5.91
CA ALA A 20 -20.51 -3.77 -5.52
C ALA A 20 -19.32 -3.56 -6.45
N LYS A 21 -19.53 -2.76 -7.51
CA LYS A 21 -18.45 -2.30 -8.37
C LYS A 21 -17.56 -1.40 -7.49
N ALA A 22 -16.30 -1.79 -7.30
CA ALA A 22 -15.34 -0.92 -6.65
C ALA A 22 -15.36 0.44 -7.37
N ALA A 23 -15.53 1.53 -6.61
CA ALA A 23 -15.54 2.86 -7.21
C ALA A 23 -14.16 3.12 -7.82
N ASP A 24 -14.13 3.55 -9.09
CA ASP A 24 -12.89 3.93 -9.75
C ASP A 24 -12.25 5.10 -8.99
N MET A 25 -10.91 5.07 -8.85
CA MET A 25 -10.16 6.17 -8.27
C MET A 25 -10.35 7.45 -9.10
N SER A 26 -10.51 8.58 -8.42
CA SER A 26 -10.50 9.91 -9.04
C SER A 26 -9.15 10.23 -9.70
N ALA A 27 -9.08 11.28 -10.50
CA ALA A 27 -7.83 11.72 -11.13
C ALA A 27 -6.73 12.03 -10.08
N SER A 28 -7.09 12.70 -8.98
CA SER A 28 -6.16 13.00 -7.88
C SER A 28 -5.73 11.76 -7.13
N GLU A 29 -6.62 10.80 -6.91
CA GLU A 29 -6.29 9.51 -6.28
C GLU A 29 -5.33 8.69 -7.17
N LYS A 30 -5.55 8.64 -8.48
CA LYS A 30 -4.62 8.02 -9.43
C LYS A 30 -3.25 8.68 -9.43
N ALA A 31 -3.20 10.01 -9.34
CA ALA A 31 -1.95 10.75 -9.23
C ALA A 31 -1.20 10.41 -7.92
N ASN A 32 -1.91 10.35 -6.80
CA ASN A 32 -1.32 9.96 -5.51
C ASN A 32 -0.82 8.51 -5.54
N ALA A 33 -1.58 7.57 -6.09
CA ALA A 33 -1.17 6.18 -6.25
C ALA A 33 0.10 6.07 -7.12
N LYS A 34 0.18 6.84 -8.21
CA LYS A 34 1.37 6.89 -9.06
C LYS A 34 2.61 7.38 -8.33
N ILE A 35 2.49 8.41 -7.49
CA ILE A 35 3.61 8.92 -6.69
C ILE A 35 4.17 7.80 -5.80
N VAL A 36 3.32 7.01 -5.15
CA VAL A 36 3.76 5.91 -4.29
C VAL A 36 4.40 4.77 -5.10
N THR A 37 3.85 4.42 -6.27
CA THR A 37 4.48 3.42 -7.15
C THR A 37 5.83 3.89 -7.70
N ASP A 38 5.96 5.15 -8.08
CA ASP A 38 7.22 5.75 -8.50
C ASP A 38 8.25 5.78 -7.36
N PHE A 39 7.79 6.09 -6.14
CA PHE A 39 8.61 6.00 -4.92
C PHE A 39 9.15 4.58 -4.72
N CYS A 40 8.30 3.55 -4.81
CA CYS A 40 8.73 2.16 -4.70
C CYS A 40 9.75 1.79 -5.78
N ALA A 41 9.54 2.26 -7.02
CA ALA A 41 10.44 2.01 -8.14
C ALA A 41 11.81 2.72 -8.03
N ALA A 42 11.92 3.73 -7.19
CA ALA A 42 13.17 4.48 -6.98
C ALA A 42 14.19 3.74 -6.10
N TRP A 43 13.75 2.80 -5.25
CA TRP A 43 14.61 2.15 -4.26
C TRP A 43 15.79 1.35 -4.83
N PRO A 44 15.64 0.58 -5.94
CA PRO A 44 16.76 -0.15 -6.54
C PRO A 44 17.91 0.73 -7.02
N SER A 45 17.70 2.04 -7.16
CA SER A 45 18.77 2.97 -7.52
C SER A 45 19.80 3.16 -6.42
N HIS A 46 19.44 2.86 -5.15
CA HIS A 46 20.23 3.16 -3.95
C HIS A 46 20.62 4.65 -3.81
N ASP A 47 19.90 5.53 -4.50
CA ASP A 47 20.08 6.97 -4.44
C ASP A 47 19.18 7.56 -3.34
N LEU A 48 19.78 7.87 -2.19
CA LEU A 48 19.07 8.41 -1.03
C LEU A 48 18.37 9.74 -1.36
N ALA A 49 19.04 10.63 -2.09
CA ALA A 49 18.45 11.92 -2.47
C ALA A 49 17.22 11.73 -3.36
N LYS A 50 17.26 10.78 -4.30
CA LYS A 50 16.12 10.42 -5.15
C LYS A 50 14.96 9.87 -4.34
N VAL A 51 15.21 8.92 -3.43
CA VAL A 51 14.18 8.36 -2.56
C VAL A 51 13.59 9.45 -1.66
N MET A 52 14.42 10.28 -1.05
CA MET A 52 13.96 11.37 -0.17
C MET A 52 13.22 12.49 -0.92
N SER A 53 13.41 12.64 -2.22
CA SER A 53 12.69 13.63 -3.03
C SER A 53 11.18 13.46 -3.05
N PHE A 54 10.68 12.26 -2.74
CA PHE A 54 9.25 11.98 -2.64
C PHE A 54 8.60 12.50 -1.35
N PHE A 55 9.40 12.81 -0.33
CA PHE A 55 8.90 13.25 0.98
C PHE A 55 8.76 14.76 1.06
N ALA A 56 7.76 15.20 1.84
CA ALA A 56 7.61 16.59 2.25
C ALA A 56 8.74 17.02 3.18
N GLY A 57 8.90 18.33 3.38
CA GLY A 57 9.86 18.90 4.35
C GLY A 57 9.56 18.47 5.78
N ASN A 58 8.27 18.34 6.15
CA ASN A 58 7.83 17.78 7.43
C ASN A 58 7.18 16.43 7.16
N CYS A 59 7.84 15.35 7.54
CA CYS A 59 7.37 13.99 7.28
C CYS A 59 7.67 13.05 8.44
N SER A 60 7.03 11.89 8.44
CA SER A 60 7.29 10.80 9.38
C SER A 60 7.29 9.44 8.67
N TYR A 61 8.05 8.49 9.22
CA TYR A 61 8.09 7.11 8.76
C TYR A 61 8.13 6.15 9.94
N ARG A 62 7.18 5.23 9.98
CA ARG A 62 7.17 4.09 10.90
C ARG A 62 7.44 2.81 10.13
N VAL A 63 8.57 2.18 10.39
CA VAL A 63 9.07 1.02 9.64
C VAL A 63 8.23 -0.24 9.84
N THR A 64 7.70 -0.44 11.05
CA THR A 64 6.77 -1.53 11.39
C THR A 64 5.81 -1.05 12.47
N GLU A 65 4.70 -1.76 12.61
CA GLU A 65 3.71 -1.53 13.66
C GLU A 65 4.27 -1.65 15.09
N ALA A 66 5.40 -2.35 15.24
CA ALA A 66 6.06 -2.57 16.54
C ALA A 66 7.06 -1.47 16.93
N GLN A 67 7.30 -0.50 16.05
CA GLN A 67 8.29 0.56 16.26
C GLN A 67 7.63 1.94 16.39
N GLU A 68 8.29 2.83 17.13
CA GLU A 68 7.93 4.24 17.15
C GLU A 68 8.25 4.90 15.80
N PRO A 69 7.46 5.89 15.36
CA PRO A 69 7.73 6.61 14.12
C PRO A 69 8.99 7.48 14.23
N ASN A 70 9.77 7.49 13.14
CA ASN A 70 10.83 8.47 12.93
C ASN A 70 10.16 9.77 12.46
N LYS A 71 10.27 10.83 13.24
CA LYS A 71 9.60 12.12 13.01
C LYS A 71 10.59 13.17 12.55
N GLY A 72 10.22 13.88 11.48
CA GLY A 72 11.03 14.92 10.85
C GLY A 72 11.91 14.36 9.72
N ARG A 73 12.22 15.22 8.75
CA ARG A 73 12.92 14.82 7.52
C ARG A 73 14.29 14.20 7.78
N GLN A 74 15.07 14.74 8.74
CA GLN A 74 16.39 14.19 9.06
C GLN A 74 16.28 12.78 9.66
N ALA A 75 15.36 12.55 10.59
CA ALA A 75 15.15 11.23 11.19
C ALA A 75 14.67 10.20 10.14
N VAL A 76 13.80 10.59 9.23
CA VAL A 76 13.35 9.74 8.12
C VAL A 76 14.51 9.43 7.17
N ASN A 77 15.29 10.44 6.79
CA ASN A 77 16.50 10.29 5.96
C ASN A 77 17.48 9.28 6.57
N ASP A 78 17.82 9.44 7.84
CA ASP A 78 18.78 8.58 8.54
C ASP A 78 18.24 7.15 8.64
N ARG A 79 16.95 7.01 8.88
CA ARG A 79 16.31 5.69 8.93
C ARG A 79 16.35 4.97 7.58
N ILE A 80 15.99 5.65 6.51
CA ILE A 80 16.04 5.09 5.15
C ILE A 80 17.50 4.75 4.78
N ALA A 81 18.42 5.65 5.02
CA ALA A 81 19.85 5.42 4.76
C ALA A 81 20.38 4.15 5.43
N SER A 82 19.88 3.81 6.62
CA SER A 82 20.37 2.66 7.40
C SER A 82 20.13 1.29 6.73
N PHE A 83 19.23 1.19 5.75
CA PHE A 83 18.95 -0.08 5.08
C PHE A 83 18.84 0.00 3.55
N LEU A 84 18.89 1.21 2.97
CA LEU A 84 18.72 1.46 1.52
C LEU A 84 19.61 0.57 0.66
N GLU A 85 20.89 0.42 1.02
CA GLU A 85 21.87 -0.38 0.26
C GLU A 85 21.50 -1.88 0.20
N ARG A 86 20.71 -2.35 1.14
CA ARG A 86 20.27 -3.76 1.17
C ARG A 86 18.98 -4.01 0.40
N VAL A 87 18.28 -2.97 0.00
CA VAL A 87 17.03 -3.12 -0.78
C VAL A 87 17.37 -3.55 -2.19
N GLU A 88 16.95 -4.75 -2.58
CA GLU A 88 17.02 -5.22 -3.95
C GLU A 88 15.91 -4.60 -4.79
N LYS A 89 14.67 -4.72 -4.30
CA LYS A 89 13.49 -4.12 -4.91
C LYS A 89 12.30 -4.07 -3.95
N PHE A 90 11.39 -3.17 -4.24
CA PHE A 90 10.02 -3.19 -3.74
C PHE A 90 9.10 -3.75 -4.83
N GLU A 91 8.67 -4.99 -4.67
CA GLU A 91 7.76 -5.66 -5.61
C GLU A 91 6.32 -5.30 -5.26
N VAL A 92 5.76 -4.33 -5.99
CA VAL A 92 4.40 -3.85 -5.75
C VAL A 92 3.39 -4.86 -6.27
N LEU A 93 2.47 -5.29 -5.42
CA LEU A 93 1.38 -6.20 -5.74
C LEU A 93 0.10 -5.43 -6.08
N GLU A 94 -0.24 -4.43 -5.27
CA GLU A 94 -1.43 -3.61 -5.46
C GLU A 94 -1.19 -2.20 -4.91
N THR A 95 -1.78 -1.20 -5.56
CA THR A 95 -1.80 0.18 -5.06
C THR A 95 -3.17 0.78 -5.29
N MET A 96 -3.77 1.33 -4.23
CA MET A 96 -5.03 2.03 -4.29
C MET A 96 -4.97 3.31 -3.46
N ALA A 97 -5.78 4.29 -3.82
CA ALA A 97 -5.85 5.54 -3.09
C ALA A 97 -7.30 5.93 -2.77
N LYS A 98 -7.48 6.59 -1.63
CA LYS A 98 -8.71 7.24 -1.22
C LYS A 98 -8.41 8.60 -0.64
N GLY A 99 -8.77 9.65 -1.38
CA GLY A 99 -8.36 11.01 -1.04
C GLY A 99 -6.83 11.11 -0.95
N PRO A 100 -6.28 11.66 0.15
CA PRO A 100 -4.84 11.79 0.36
C PRO A 100 -4.15 10.49 0.78
N MET A 101 -4.90 9.45 1.10
CA MET A 101 -4.38 8.19 1.62
C MET A 101 -4.12 7.20 0.48
N VAL A 102 -2.93 6.58 0.48
CA VAL A 102 -2.55 5.53 -0.46
C VAL A 102 -2.20 4.27 0.30
N PHE A 103 -2.75 3.15 -0.15
CA PHE A 103 -2.42 1.81 0.32
C PHE A 103 -1.58 1.12 -0.74
N ASN A 104 -0.47 0.54 -0.33
CA ASN A 104 0.45 -0.13 -1.23
C ASN A 104 0.87 -1.47 -0.65
N GLU A 105 0.31 -2.55 -1.18
CA GLU A 105 0.74 -3.90 -0.84
C GLU A 105 1.98 -4.25 -1.67
N ARG A 106 3.04 -4.76 -0.99
CA ARG A 106 4.29 -5.09 -1.65
C ARG A 106 5.10 -6.14 -0.91
N ILE A 107 6.04 -6.73 -1.63
CA ILE A 107 7.09 -7.56 -1.06
C ILE A 107 8.41 -6.82 -1.24
N ASP A 108 9.02 -6.43 -0.13
CA ASP A 108 10.35 -5.83 -0.12
C ASP A 108 11.38 -6.95 -0.07
N ARG A 109 12.30 -6.96 -1.04
CA ARG A 109 13.36 -7.97 -1.13
C ARG A 109 14.70 -7.34 -0.77
N PHE A 110 15.47 -8.08 0.00
CA PHE A 110 16.73 -7.60 0.56
C PHE A 110 17.91 -8.50 0.19
N ASN A 111 19.05 -7.87 -0.04
CA ASN A 111 20.36 -8.52 -0.18
C ASN A 111 21.14 -8.34 1.12
N GLY A 112 21.79 -9.41 1.56
CA GLY A 112 22.56 -9.42 2.80
C GLY A 112 21.73 -9.35 4.07
N GLY A 113 22.29 -9.81 5.17
CA GLY A 113 21.62 -9.89 6.45
C GLY A 113 20.58 -11.02 6.55
N PRO A 114 19.98 -11.19 7.74
CA PRO A 114 19.08 -12.32 8.02
C PRO A 114 17.68 -12.17 7.43
N LEU A 115 17.24 -10.94 7.10
CA LEU A 115 15.94 -10.69 6.51
C LEU A 115 16.04 -10.78 4.98
N LYS A 116 15.35 -11.75 4.38
CA LYS A 116 15.31 -11.95 2.93
C LYS A 116 14.20 -11.18 2.27
N SER A 117 13.01 -11.21 2.88
CA SER A 117 11.87 -10.44 2.39
C SER A 117 10.94 -10.02 3.53
N TRP A 118 10.25 -8.94 3.29
CA TRP A 118 9.15 -8.44 4.09
C TRP A 118 7.93 -8.28 3.17
N HIS A 119 6.81 -8.88 3.55
CA HIS A 119 5.52 -8.71 2.86
C HIS A 119 4.60 -7.91 3.77
N GLY A 120 4.04 -6.85 3.26
CA GLY A 120 3.15 -6.02 4.04
C GLY A 120 2.42 -4.95 3.22
N VAL A 121 1.75 -4.07 3.97
CA VAL A 121 1.02 -2.93 3.43
C VAL A 121 1.61 -1.64 3.96
N GLY A 122 2.06 -0.78 3.05
CA GLY A 122 2.38 0.60 3.35
C GLY A 122 1.13 1.47 3.28
N VAL A 123 0.92 2.30 4.29
CA VAL A 123 -0.09 3.34 4.32
C VAL A 123 0.62 4.68 4.24
N PHE A 124 0.31 5.43 3.18
CA PHE A 124 0.93 6.72 2.90
C PHE A 124 -0.12 7.83 2.96
N PHE A 125 0.26 8.96 3.51
CA PHE A 125 -0.53 10.19 3.43
C PHE A 125 0.25 11.21 2.60
N LEU A 126 -0.40 11.74 1.56
CA LEU A 126 0.19 12.71 0.65
C LEU A 126 -0.45 14.08 0.84
N LYS A 127 0.37 15.12 0.68
CA LYS A 127 -0.06 16.52 0.62
C LYS A 127 0.74 17.21 -0.45
N GLU A 128 0.04 17.87 -1.40
CA GLU A 128 0.68 18.62 -2.50
C GLU A 128 1.71 17.78 -3.27
N GLY A 129 1.37 16.51 -3.53
CA GLY A 129 2.24 15.60 -4.29
C GLY A 129 3.46 15.05 -3.54
N LYS A 130 3.51 15.22 -2.21
CA LYS A 130 4.61 14.72 -1.36
C LYS A 130 4.10 13.83 -0.25
N ILE A 131 4.90 12.84 0.13
CA ILE A 131 4.62 11.96 1.26
C ILE A 131 4.87 12.74 2.56
N VAL A 132 3.82 12.89 3.37
CA VAL A 132 3.92 13.51 4.71
C VAL A 132 3.98 12.44 5.81
N GLU A 133 3.44 11.26 5.56
CA GLU A 133 3.47 10.14 6.50
C GLU A 133 3.54 8.82 5.75
N TRP A 134 4.37 7.91 6.24
CA TRP A 134 4.46 6.54 5.79
C TRP A 134 4.48 5.59 6.98
N GLN A 135 3.60 4.59 6.97
CA GLN A 135 3.53 3.54 7.99
C GLN A 135 3.46 2.18 7.31
N ASP A 136 4.29 1.25 7.73
CA ASP A 136 4.28 -0.13 7.26
C ASP A 136 3.63 -1.07 8.28
N PHE A 137 2.84 -2.03 7.77
CA PHE A 137 2.15 -3.07 8.52
C PHE A 137 2.52 -4.43 7.95
N THR A 138 3.07 -5.28 8.79
CA THR A 138 3.63 -6.58 8.40
C THR A 138 2.54 -7.63 8.21
N ILE A 139 2.59 -8.34 7.07
CA ILE A 139 1.81 -9.55 6.82
C ILE A 139 2.68 -10.78 7.08
N ALA A 140 3.88 -10.84 6.49
CA ALA A 140 4.79 -11.96 6.63
C ALA A 140 6.26 -11.53 6.52
N LEU A 141 7.14 -12.31 7.13
CA LEU A 141 8.59 -12.16 7.06
C LEU A 141 9.23 -13.46 6.61
N GLU A 142 10.24 -13.37 5.74
CA GLU A 142 11.10 -14.48 5.38
C GLU A 142 12.53 -14.19 5.88
N ARG A 143 13.06 -15.10 6.66
CA ARG A 143 14.42 -15.03 7.23
C ARG A 143 15.23 -16.28 6.84
N GLU A 144 16.56 -16.18 6.89
CA GLU A 144 17.44 -17.37 6.87
C GLU A 144 17.33 -18.16 8.14
#